data_5f65a2e7a8ec7a87990b41a2e63ed196
#
_entry.id   5f65a2e7a8ec7a87990b41a2e63ed196
#
_cell.length_a   1.000
_cell.length_b   1.000
_cell.length_c   1.000
_cell.angle_alpha   90.00
_cell.angle_beta   90.00
_cell.angle_gamma   90.00
#
_symmetry.space_group_name_H-M   'P 1'
#
loop_
_entity.id
_entity.type
_entity.pdbx_description
1 polymer ?
#
loop_
_entity_poly.entity_id
_entity_poly.type
_entity_poly.pdbx_seq_one_letter_code
_entity_poly.pdbx_strand_id
1 'polypeptide(L)'
;MKSKERRIGFHSIESIIENNPHKIKKLFLPFSRDDKRLNNLIELSKKNDINFEISKKLKKEPEAIIINEETLNFKDLKNFVNEFENNALLILILDNIIDPRNLGACIRSAAVLDVDALIINKHHCAPLNDIAHSVSAGGAEIVKTFQISNLINCIKYLKNLNIKIFGLSEHAKENYTDNNFTESCAIIMGSEEFGIRKKTLESCDSLIKLNNNKKFKSFNVSVATGIILSEVSRQRKC
;
A
#
# COMPACT_ATOMS: atom_id res chain seq x y z
N MET A 1 -2.12 1.54 -26.29
CA MET A 1 -2.80 0.27 -25.92
C MET A 1 -2.61 0.06 -24.43
N LYS A 2 -3.72 -0.05 -23.64
CA LYS A 2 -3.60 -0.38 -22.21
C LYS A 2 -2.98 -1.76 -22.10
N SER A 3 -1.90 -1.89 -21.33
CA SER A 3 -1.24 -3.18 -21.10
C SER A 3 -2.17 -4.12 -20.34
N LYS A 4 -2.12 -5.41 -20.66
CA LYS A 4 -2.86 -6.44 -19.94
C LYS A 4 -1.96 -6.96 -18.84
N GLU A 5 -2.45 -6.95 -17.61
CA GLU A 5 -1.78 -7.56 -16.48
C GLU A 5 -2.55 -8.77 -15.97
N ARG A 6 -1.85 -9.66 -15.27
CA ARG A 6 -2.46 -10.81 -14.60
C ARG A 6 -2.56 -10.53 -13.12
N ARG A 7 -3.63 -10.99 -12.52
CA ARG A 7 -3.78 -11.08 -11.06
C ARG A 7 -4.07 -12.52 -10.69
N ILE A 8 -3.41 -12.99 -9.66
CA ILE A 8 -3.49 -14.37 -9.18
C ILE A 8 -3.93 -14.37 -7.72
N GLY A 9 -4.80 -15.30 -7.39
CA GLY A 9 -5.27 -15.51 -6.02
C GLY A 9 -6.62 -14.90 -5.71
N PHE A 10 -7.34 -15.59 -4.81
CA PHE A 10 -8.71 -15.24 -4.44
C PHE A 10 -8.83 -13.83 -3.89
N HIS A 11 -8.04 -13.46 -2.88
CA HIS A 11 -8.17 -12.17 -2.21
C HIS A 11 -8.00 -10.98 -3.15
N SER A 12 -7.00 -11.05 -4.04
CA SER A 12 -6.76 -9.98 -5.01
C SER A 12 -7.91 -9.85 -5.99
N ILE A 13 -8.43 -10.97 -6.49
CA ILE A 13 -9.52 -10.98 -7.48
C ILE A 13 -10.85 -10.58 -6.83
N GLU A 14 -11.16 -11.09 -5.64
CA GLU A 14 -12.33 -10.69 -4.86
C GLU A 14 -12.33 -9.18 -4.62
N SER A 15 -11.19 -8.62 -4.19
CA SER A 15 -11.02 -7.17 -3.97
C SER A 15 -11.22 -6.35 -5.24
N ILE A 16 -10.72 -6.83 -6.41
CA ILE A 16 -10.97 -6.14 -7.69
C ILE A 16 -12.45 -6.18 -8.03
N ILE A 17 -13.12 -7.32 -7.85
CA ILE A 17 -14.56 -7.44 -8.17
C ILE A 17 -15.39 -6.51 -7.30
N GLU A 18 -15.07 -6.41 -6.02
CA GLU A 18 -15.81 -5.58 -5.06
C GLU A 18 -15.60 -4.09 -5.28
N ASN A 19 -14.38 -3.66 -5.62
CA ASN A 19 -14.04 -2.24 -5.70
C ASN A 19 -14.01 -1.70 -7.14
N ASN A 20 -13.60 -2.52 -8.12
CA ASN A 20 -13.38 -2.09 -9.50
C ASN A 20 -13.67 -3.22 -10.51
N PRO A 21 -14.90 -3.76 -10.57
CA PRO A 21 -15.24 -4.93 -11.39
C PRO A 21 -14.96 -4.73 -12.90
N HIS A 22 -15.09 -3.50 -13.39
CA HIS A 22 -14.82 -3.14 -14.79
C HIS A 22 -13.36 -3.32 -15.22
N LYS A 23 -12.42 -3.46 -14.28
CA LYS A 23 -11.01 -3.77 -14.58
C LYS A 23 -10.84 -5.22 -15.05
N ILE A 24 -11.71 -6.13 -14.67
CA ILE A 24 -11.60 -7.54 -15.06
C ILE A 24 -12.05 -7.71 -16.48
N LYS A 25 -11.11 -8.05 -17.34
CA LYS A 25 -11.39 -8.39 -18.74
C LYS A 25 -11.78 -9.85 -18.92
N LYS A 26 -11.15 -10.73 -18.15
CA LYS A 26 -11.40 -12.18 -18.21
C LYS A 26 -10.97 -12.82 -16.91
N LEU A 27 -11.79 -13.73 -16.40
CA LEU A 27 -11.53 -14.49 -15.18
C LEU A 27 -11.38 -15.97 -15.51
N PHE A 28 -10.38 -16.64 -14.97
CA PHE A 28 -10.15 -18.06 -15.08
C PHE A 28 -10.22 -18.70 -13.71
N LEU A 29 -11.05 -19.73 -13.60
CA LEU A 29 -11.25 -20.47 -12.36
C LEU A 29 -10.53 -21.83 -12.41
N PRO A 30 -9.99 -22.34 -11.29
CA PRO A 30 -9.32 -23.62 -11.25
C PRO A 30 -10.29 -24.77 -11.41
N PHE A 31 -9.95 -25.74 -12.28
CA PHE A 31 -10.77 -26.93 -12.54
C PHE A 31 -10.78 -27.92 -11.37
N SER A 32 -9.65 -28.06 -10.66
CA SER A 32 -9.45 -29.11 -9.65
C SER A 32 -9.96 -28.74 -8.27
N ARG A 33 -10.67 -27.63 -8.15
CA ARG A 33 -11.14 -27.10 -6.86
C ARG A 33 -12.66 -27.05 -6.85
N ASP A 34 -13.24 -27.55 -5.77
CA ASP A 34 -14.68 -27.45 -5.49
C ASP A 34 -14.84 -27.22 -3.98
N ASP A 35 -14.79 -25.96 -3.58
CA ASP A 35 -14.95 -25.57 -2.19
C ASP A 35 -15.79 -24.28 -2.06
N LYS A 36 -16.20 -23.99 -0.83
CA LYS A 36 -17.03 -22.82 -0.52
C LYS A 36 -16.44 -21.51 -1.06
N ARG A 37 -15.11 -21.38 -1.07
CA ARG A 37 -14.44 -20.17 -1.51
C ARG A 37 -14.56 -19.96 -3.03
N LEU A 38 -14.41 -21.04 -3.80
CA LEU A 38 -14.61 -20.98 -5.25
C LEU A 38 -16.07 -20.64 -5.58
N ASN A 39 -17.02 -21.27 -4.88
CA ASN A 39 -18.44 -21.01 -5.08
C ASN A 39 -18.81 -19.56 -4.77
N ASN A 40 -18.28 -19.00 -3.68
CA ASN A 40 -18.45 -17.57 -3.36
C ASN A 40 -17.90 -16.66 -4.47
N LEU A 41 -16.71 -16.97 -5.01
CA LEU A 41 -16.13 -16.20 -6.11
C LEU A 41 -16.98 -16.28 -7.39
N ILE A 42 -17.55 -17.45 -7.68
CA ILE A 42 -18.48 -17.63 -8.81
C ILE A 42 -19.74 -16.78 -8.63
N GLU A 43 -20.34 -16.80 -7.44
CA GLU A 43 -21.51 -15.98 -7.12
C GLU A 43 -21.21 -14.49 -7.24
N LEU A 44 -20.07 -14.04 -6.67
CA LEU A 44 -19.61 -12.66 -6.74
C LEU A 44 -19.39 -12.22 -8.20
N SER A 45 -18.80 -13.10 -9.02
CA SER A 45 -18.58 -12.85 -10.45
C SER A 45 -19.89 -12.71 -11.22
N LYS A 46 -20.86 -13.58 -10.95
CA LYS A 46 -22.20 -13.52 -11.57
C LYS A 46 -22.95 -12.26 -11.19
N LYS A 47 -22.89 -11.86 -9.90
CA LYS A 47 -23.52 -10.63 -9.39
C LYS A 47 -22.99 -9.37 -10.07
N ASN A 48 -21.72 -9.38 -10.52
CA ASN A 48 -21.06 -8.26 -11.17
C ASN A 48 -20.91 -8.42 -12.69
N ASP A 49 -21.66 -9.33 -13.32
CA ASP A 49 -21.66 -9.60 -14.76
C ASP A 49 -20.27 -9.92 -15.34
N ILE A 50 -19.40 -10.58 -14.53
CA ILE A 50 -18.06 -10.96 -14.95
C ILE A 50 -18.08 -12.34 -15.58
N ASN A 51 -17.68 -12.40 -16.85
CA ASN A 51 -17.51 -13.66 -17.56
C ASN A 51 -16.29 -14.43 -17.05
N PHE A 52 -16.47 -15.73 -16.76
CA PHE A 52 -15.39 -16.60 -16.33
C PHE A 52 -15.34 -17.90 -17.12
N GLU A 53 -14.17 -18.50 -17.17
CA GLU A 53 -13.90 -19.80 -17.79
C GLU A 53 -13.21 -20.73 -16.79
N ILE A 54 -13.60 -22.00 -16.78
CA ILE A 54 -12.91 -23.03 -15.99
C ILE A 54 -11.68 -23.50 -16.77
N SER A 55 -10.50 -23.37 -16.16
CA SER A 55 -9.23 -23.70 -16.78
C SER A 55 -8.59 -24.94 -16.17
N LYS A 56 -8.37 -25.98 -17.00
CA LYS A 56 -7.62 -27.20 -16.61
C LYS A 56 -6.15 -26.93 -16.28
N LYS A 57 -5.60 -25.78 -16.69
CA LYS A 57 -4.22 -25.36 -16.41
C LYS A 57 -4.05 -24.85 -14.99
N LEU A 58 -5.11 -24.36 -14.37
CA LEU A 58 -5.10 -23.83 -13.02
C LEU A 58 -5.44 -24.93 -12.02
N LYS A 59 -4.56 -25.14 -11.03
CA LYS A 59 -4.75 -26.20 -10.03
C LYS A 59 -5.45 -25.71 -8.76
N LYS A 60 -5.08 -24.55 -8.23
CA LYS A 60 -5.54 -24.09 -6.91
C LYS A 60 -6.05 -22.64 -6.89
N GLU A 61 -5.40 -21.75 -7.59
CA GLU A 61 -5.67 -20.31 -7.52
C GLU A 61 -6.35 -19.83 -8.80
N PRO A 62 -7.34 -18.93 -8.70
CA PRO A 62 -7.92 -18.25 -9.85
C PRO A 62 -6.94 -17.23 -10.43
N GLU A 63 -7.10 -16.96 -11.73
CA GLU A 63 -6.36 -15.90 -12.45
C GLU A 63 -7.32 -14.95 -13.14
N ALA A 64 -7.03 -13.65 -13.08
CA ALA A 64 -7.76 -12.65 -13.85
C ALA A 64 -6.82 -11.90 -14.80
N ILE A 65 -7.27 -11.63 -16.01
CA ILE A 65 -6.68 -10.64 -16.90
C ILE A 65 -7.38 -9.33 -16.61
N ILE A 66 -6.61 -8.33 -16.18
CA ILE A 66 -7.11 -7.00 -15.88
C ILE A 66 -6.62 -5.97 -16.91
N ILE A 67 -7.39 -4.88 -17.03
CA ILE A 67 -6.97 -3.70 -17.75
C ILE A 67 -6.15 -2.86 -16.78
N ASN A 68 -4.87 -2.68 -17.09
CA ASN A 68 -4.01 -1.84 -16.26
C ASN A 68 -4.45 -0.37 -16.39
N GLU A 69 -4.63 0.29 -15.26
CA GLU A 69 -4.86 1.74 -15.20
C GLU A 69 -3.51 2.47 -15.27
N GLU A 70 -3.57 3.73 -15.67
CA GLU A 70 -2.39 4.57 -15.63
C GLU A 70 -1.91 4.71 -14.18
N THR A 71 -0.62 4.61 -13.99
CA THR A 71 0.00 4.81 -12.69
C THR A 71 -0.21 6.25 -12.24
N LEU A 72 -0.84 6.43 -11.08
CA LEU A 72 -1.07 7.76 -10.51
C LEU A 72 0.28 8.41 -10.17
N ASN A 73 0.40 9.67 -10.53
CA ASN A 73 1.63 10.45 -10.42
C ASN A 73 1.49 11.64 -9.45
N PHE A 74 2.46 12.55 -9.44
CA PHE A 74 2.45 13.70 -8.54
C PHE A 74 1.31 14.69 -8.80
N LYS A 75 0.86 14.84 -10.05
CA LYS A 75 -0.30 15.69 -10.36
C LYS A 75 -1.58 15.09 -9.78
N ASP A 76 -1.73 13.78 -9.90
CA ASP A 76 -2.89 13.06 -9.37
C ASP A 76 -2.92 13.11 -7.84
N LEU A 77 -1.75 13.01 -7.19
CA LEU A 77 -1.63 13.19 -5.73
C LEU A 77 -2.06 14.61 -5.31
N LYS A 78 -1.64 15.65 -6.04
CA LYS A 78 -2.05 17.02 -5.74
C LYS A 78 -3.56 17.21 -5.80
N ASN A 79 -4.19 16.68 -6.85
CA ASN A 79 -5.64 16.72 -6.98
C ASN A 79 -6.30 15.99 -5.81
N PHE A 80 -5.84 14.77 -5.51
CA PHE A 80 -6.36 13.97 -4.42
C PHE A 80 -6.28 14.69 -3.07
N VAL A 81 -5.12 15.26 -2.72
CA VAL A 81 -4.93 15.94 -1.42
C VAL A 81 -5.76 17.23 -1.34
N ASN A 82 -5.90 17.97 -2.44
CA ASN A 82 -6.69 19.20 -2.48
C ASN A 82 -8.21 18.95 -2.40
N GLU A 83 -8.66 17.79 -2.87
CA GLU A 83 -10.08 17.37 -2.85
C GLU A 83 -10.42 16.56 -1.61
N PHE A 84 -9.45 16.33 -0.70
CA PHE A 84 -9.67 15.52 0.50
C PHE A 84 -10.42 16.32 1.56
N GLU A 85 -11.68 15.98 1.77
CA GLU A 85 -12.60 16.68 2.69
C GLU A 85 -12.71 16.04 4.08
N ASN A 86 -12.07 14.89 4.30
CA ASN A 86 -12.12 14.17 5.57
C ASN A 86 -11.22 14.80 6.64
N ASN A 87 -11.48 14.48 7.91
CA ASN A 87 -10.92 15.19 9.06
C ASN A 87 -9.40 15.21 9.15
N ALA A 88 -8.71 14.09 8.93
CA ALA A 88 -7.25 14.02 9.07
C ALA A 88 -6.67 13.03 8.06
N LEU A 89 -5.92 13.53 7.09
CA LEU A 89 -5.29 12.73 6.03
C LEU A 89 -4.13 11.89 6.61
N LEU A 90 -4.12 10.59 6.30
CA LEU A 90 -3.02 9.68 6.61
C LEU A 90 -2.31 9.23 5.33
N ILE A 91 -1.05 9.60 5.19
CA ILE A 91 -0.22 9.21 4.05
C ILE A 91 0.89 8.27 4.52
N LEU A 92 1.04 7.14 3.85
CA LEU A 92 2.23 6.29 4.00
C LEU A 92 3.18 6.54 2.83
N ILE A 93 4.45 6.84 3.13
CA ILE A 93 5.49 7.06 2.13
C ILE A 93 6.53 5.95 2.26
N LEU A 94 6.75 5.21 1.17
CA LEU A 94 7.75 4.15 1.10
C LEU A 94 8.96 4.67 0.32
N ASP A 95 10.09 4.81 1.00
CA ASP A 95 11.36 5.25 0.43
C ASP A 95 12.39 4.14 0.51
N ASN A 96 12.89 3.66 -0.66
CA ASN A 96 13.93 2.64 -0.75
C ASN A 96 13.50 1.21 -0.33
N ILE A 97 12.24 0.83 -0.51
CA ILE A 97 11.75 -0.55 -0.26
C ILE A 97 12.04 -1.40 -1.50
N ILE A 98 13.08 -2.22 -1.46
CA ILE A 98 13.60 -2.95 -2.63
C ILE A 98 12.92 -4.31 -2.84
N ASP A 99 12.50 -4.99 -1.77
CA ASP A 99 11.82 -6.29 -1.87
C ASP A 99 10.33 -6.11 -2.15
N PRO A 100 9.80 -6.64 -3.27
CA PRO A 100 8.38 -6.56 -3.60
C PRO A 100 7.47 -7.28 -2.57
N ARG A 101 8.00 -8.24 -1.80
CA ARG A 101 7.26 -8.89 -0.71
C ARG A 101 7.04 -7.93 0.45
N ASN A 102 8.07 -7.19 0.84
CA ASN A 102 7.95 -6.15 1.86
C ASN A 102 7.04 -5.02 1.41
N LEU A 103 7.14 -4.60 0.14
CA LEU A 103 6.23 -3.63 -0.45
C LEU A 103 4.78 -4.10 -0.34
N GLY A 104 4.48 -5.33 -0.77
CA GLY A 104 3.12 -5.90 -0.68
C GLY A 104 2.60 -5.99 0.76
N ALA A 105 3.45 -6.39 1.70
CA ALA A 105 3.08 -6.48 3.12
C ALA A 105 2.81 -5.10 3.75
N CYS A 106 3.59 -4.06 3.39
CA CYS A 106 3.31 -2.68 3.80
C CYS A 106 1.97 -2.17 3.24
N ILE A 107 1.69 -2.46 1.96
CA ILE A 107 0.40 -2.12 1.32
C ILE A 107 -0.76 -2.80 2.03
N ARG A 108 -0.61 -4.08 2.41
CA ARG A 108 -1.63 -4.81 3.16
C ARG A 108 -1.90 -4.15 4.52
N SER A 109 -0.86 -3.77 5.25
CA SER A 109 -0.99 -3.05 6.52
C SER A 109 -1.67 -1.69 6.32
N ALA A 110 -1.32 -0.97 5.25
CA ALA A 110 -1.92 0.30 4.88
C ALA A 110 -3.43 0.17 4.63
N ALA A 111 -3.84 -0.88 3.89
CA ALA A 111 -5.25 -1.14 3.59
C ALA A 111 -6.07 -1.47 4.86
N VAL A 112 -5.50 -2.27 5.78
CA VAL A 112 -6.18 -2.68 7.02
C VAL A 112 -6.31 -1.52 8.01
N LEU A 113 -5.38 -0.56 7.97
CA LEU A 113 -5.29 0.55 8.92
C LEU A 113 -5.71 1.89 8.32
N ASP A 114 -6.55 1.83 7.28
CA ASP A 114 -7.24 2.98 6.67
C ASP A 114 -6.29 4.12 6.24
N VAL A 115 -5.16 3.76 5.59
CA VAL A 115 -4.28 4.74 4.96
C VAL A 115 -4.95 5.31 3.72
N ASP A 116 -5.13 6.62 3.66
CA ASP A 116 -5.81 7.32 2.57
C ASP A 116 -4.99 7.34 1.27
N ALA A 117 -3.66 7.51 1.39
CA ALA A 117 -2.75 7.55 0.26
C ALA A 117 -1.43 6.83 0.55
N LEU A 118 -0.99 6.03 -0.41
CA LEU A 118 0.33 5.43 -0.42
C LEU A 118 1.21 6.11 -1.46
N ILE A 119 2.40 6.55 -1.08
CA ILE A 119 3.39 7.12 -1.99
C ILE A 119 4.58 6.17 -2.09
N ILE A 120 4.90 5.74 -3.31
CA ILE A 120 6.05 4.90 -3.63
C ILE A 120 7.06 5.73 -4.42
N ASN A 121 8.33 5.69 -4.00
CA ASN A 121 9.40 6.30 -4.78
C ASN A 121 9.67 5.48 -6.06
N LYS A 122 9.38 6.07 -7.21
CA LYS A 122 9.45 5.40 -8.52
C LYS A 122 10.82 4.77 -8.83
N HIS A 123 11.91 5.37 -8.37
CA HIS A 123 13.27 4.98 -8.76
C HIS A 123 14.01 4.15 -7.70
N HIS A 124 13.50 4.12 -6.49
CA HIS A 124 14.19 3.51 -5.35
C HIS A 124 13.34 2.47 -4.60
N CYS A 125 12.16 2.17 -5.09
CA CYS A 125 11.33 1.08 -4.55
C CYS A 125 11.12 0.00 -5.60
N ALA A 126 10.84 -1.22 -5.13
CA ALA A 126 10.38 -2.30 -5.98
C ALA A 126 9.14 -1.87 -6.77
N PRO A 127 8.99 -2.35 -8.01
CA PRO A 127 7.77 -2.14 -8.76
C PRO A 127 6.59 -2.85 -8.09
N LEU A 128 5.38 -2.30 -8.25
CA LEU A 128 4.14 -2.95 -7.85
C LEU A 128 3.81 -4.06 -8.87
N ASN A 129 4.57 -5.17 -8.79
CA ASN A 129 4.46 -6.33 -9.66
C ASN A 129 3.52 -7.40 -9.08
N ASP A 130 3.39 -8.55 -9.77
CA ASP A 130 2.53 -9.66 -9.36
C ASP A 130 2.85 -10.19 -7.95
N ILE A 131 4.13 -10.15 -7.52
CA ILE A 131 4.55 -10.57 -6.18
C ILE A 131 3.98 -9.60 -5.15
N ALA A 132 4.16 -8.29 -5.34
CA ALA A 132 3.65 -7.27 -4.43
C ALA A 132 2.12 -7.29 -4.36
N HIS A 133 1.43 -7.45 -5.50
CA HIS A 133 -0.02 -7.62 -5.55
C HIS A 133 -0.49 -8.87 -4.79
N SER A 134 0.18 -10.00 -4.98
CA SER A 134 -0.15 -11.27 -4.30
C SER A 134 -0.01 -11.15 -2.78
N VAL A 135 1.12 -10.59 -2.31
CA VAL A 135 1.39 -10.42 -0.88
C VAL A 135 0.47 -9.39 -0.23
N SER A 136 0.07 -8.34 -0.97
CA SER A 136 -0.88 -7.34 -0.48
C SER A 136 -2.28 -7.90 -0.24
N ALA A 137 -2.57 -9.09 -0.75
CA ALA A 137 -3.85 -9.81 -0.57
C ALA A 137 -5.08 -8.93 -0.88
N GLY A 138 -5.01 -8.15 -1.96
CA GLY A 138 -6.06 -7.22 -2.38
C GLY A 138 -5.88 -5.79 -1.88
N GLY A 139 -4.99 -5.54 -0.93
CA GLY A 139 -4.75 -4.18 -0.40
C GLY A 139 -4.32 -3.18 -1.47
N ALA A 140 -3.59 -3.63 -2.49
CA ALA A 140 -3.16 -2.79 -3.62
C ALA A 140 -4.33 -2.30 -4.51
N GLU A 141 -5.49 -2.91 -4.40
CA GLU A 141 -6.70 -2.50 -5.12
C GLU A 141 -7.56 -1.54 -4.30
N ILE A 142 -7.28 -1.42 -3.00
CA ILE A 142 -8.01 -0.58 -2.04
C ILE A 142 -7.28 0.74 -1.83
N VAL A 143 -5.98 0.68 -1.50
CA VAL A 143 -5.18 1.87 -1.17
C VAL A 143 -4.79 2.64 -2.41
N LYS A 144 -5.15 3.91 -2.47
CA LYS A 144 -4.78 4.79 -3.57
C LYS A 144 -3.27 5.01 -3.62
N THR A 145 -2.61 4.44 -4.64
CA THR A 145 -1.14 4.39 -4.71
C THR A 145 -0.59 5.33 -5.77
N PHE A 146 0.33 6.21 -5.38
CA PHE A 146 0.99 7.20 -6.21
C PHE A 146 2.47 6.90 -6.39
N GLN A 147 2.97 6.89 -7.63
CA GLN A 147 4.39 6.72 -7.93
C GLN A 147 5.04 8.08 -8.18
N ILE A 148 5.96 8.48 -7.31
CA ILE A 148 6.57 9.79 -7.31
C ILE A 148 8.06 9.71 -7.65
N SER A 149 8.50 10.43 -8.70
CA SER A 149 9.92 10.45 -9.09
C SER A 149 10.77 11.36 -8.22
N ASN A 150 10.22 12.50 -7.79
CA ASN A 150 10.91 13.45 -6.91
C ASN A 150 10.21 13.54 -5.56
N LEU A 151 10.63 12.65 -4.65
CA LEU A 151 10.02 12.55 -3.32
C LEU A 151 10.26 13.82 -2.47
N ILE A 152 11.40 14.48 -2.62
CA ILE A 152 11.70 15.72 -1.87
C ILE A 152 10.72 16.84 -2.23
N ASN A 153 10.44 17.02 -3.53
CA ASN A 153 9.44 18.02 -3.95
C ASN A 153 8.03 17.64 -3.47
N CYS A 154 7.72 16.35 -3.43
CA CYS A 154 6.45 15.87 -2.89
C CYS A 154 6.33 16.20 -1.39
N ILE A 155 7.35 15.90 -0.60
CA ILE A 155 7.40 16.21 0.84
C ILE A 155 7.23 17.71 1.07
N LYS A 156 7.97 18.55 0.34
CA LYS A 156 7.82 20.02 0.43
C LYS A 156 6.40 20.48 0.17
N TYR A 157 5.76 19.90 -0.85
CA TYR A 157 4.37 20.22 -1.17
C TYR A 157 3.41 19.84 -0.03
N LEU A 158 3.55 18.64 0.55
CA LEU A 158 2.73 18.19 1.67
C LEU A 158 2.91 19.08 2.92
N LYS A 159 4.15 19.47 3.21
CA LYS A 159 4.45 20.42 4.32
C LYS A 159 3.79 21.78 4.12
N ASN A 160 3.74 22.31 2.88
CA ASN A 160 3.05 23.57 2.58
C ASN A 160 1.53 23.50 2.81
N LEU A 161 0.97 22.29 2.88
CA LEU A 161 -0.42 22.01 3.24
C LEU A 161 -0.60 21.66 4.73
N ASN A 162 0.40 21.95 5.56
CA ASN A 162 0.43 21.65 7.00
C ASN A 162 0.31 20.14 7.33
N ILE A 163 0.67 19.25 6.39
CA ILE A 163 0.76 17.82 6.66
C ILE A 163 2.10 17.53 7.31
N LYS A 164 2.09 17.09 8.57
CA LYS A 164 3.28 16.81 9.35
C LYS A 164 3.98 15.54 8.86
N ILE A 165 5.29 15.60 8.66
CA ILE A 165 6.10 14.50 8.09
C ILE A 165 6.92 13.82 9.18
N PHE A 166 6.62 12.56 9.45
CA PHE A 166 7.35 11.73 10.40
C PHE A 166 8.22 10.70 9.66
N GLY A 167 9.51 10.68 9.96
CA GLY A 167 10.44 9.67 9.45
C GLY A 167 10.73 8.59 10.49
N LEU A 168 10.57 7.32 10.15
CA LEU A 168 10.93 6.22 11.03
C LEU A 168 12.43 5.93 10.94
N SER A 169 13.13 6.06 12.07
CA SER A 169 14.58 5.84 12.16
C SER A 169 14.97 5.24 13.51
N GLU A 170 15.79 4.20 13.50
CA GLU A 170 16.33 3.61 14.73
C GLU A 170 17.25 4.58 15.50
N HIS A 171 17.78 5.60 14.82
CA HIS A 171 18.64 6.62 15.39
C HIS A 171 17.87 7.83 15.95
N ALA A 172 16.55 7.84 15.85
CA ALA A 172 15.72 8.91 16.39
C ALA A 172 15.82 8.97 17.91
N LYS A 173 15.65 10.16 18.46
CA LYS A 173 15.62 10.38 19.93
C LYS A 173 14.22 10.12 20.49
N GLU A 174 13.20 10.56 19.77
CA GLU A 174 11.80 10.52 20.19
C GLU A 174 11.18 9.13 19.93
N ASN A 175 10.38 8.65 20.86
CA ASN A 175 9.57 7.46 20.63
C ASN A 175 8.32 7.81 19.83
N TYR A 176 7.81 6.87 19.06
CA TYR A 176 6.56 7.06 18.31
C TYR A 176 5.37 7.35 19.24
N THR A 177 5.35 6.79 20.45
CA THR A 177 4.29 7.01 21.45
C THR A 177 4.24 8.41 22.01
N ASP A 178 5.32 9.18 21.90
CA ASP A 178 5.42 10.54 22.45
C ASP A 178 4.93 11.60 21.44
N ASN A 179 4.43 11.16 20.28
CA ASN A 179 4.01 12.02 19.19
C ASN A 179 2.48 11.99 18.98
N ASN A 180 1.95 13.12 18.52
CA ASN A 180 0.53 13.25 18.19
C ASN A 180 0.31 12.99 16.69
N PHE A 181 -0.57 12.03 16.37
CA PHE A 181 -0.98 11.63 15.02
C PHE A 181 -2.45 11.91 14.72
N THR A 182 -3.15 12.68 15.54
CA THR A 182 -4.57 12.98 15.36
C THR A 182 -4.84 13.90 14.17
N GLU A 183 -3.85 14.73 13.79
CA GLU A 183 -3.92 15.61 12.63
C GLU A 183 -3.41 14.93 11.35
N SER A 184 -3.55 15.63 10.20
CA SER A 184 -3.02 15.16 8.92
C SER A 184 -1.51 14.95 8.99
N CYS A 185 -1.07 13.74 8.66
CA CYS A 185 0.33 13.39 8.72
C CYS A 185 0.75 12.39 7.63
N ALA A 186 2.05 12.40 7.33
CA ALA A 186 2.69 11.41 6.48
C ALA A 186 3.77 10.67 7.27
N ILE A 187 3.73 9.34 7.21
CA ILE A 187 4.72 8.45 7.83
C ILE A 187 5.65 7.94 6.73
N ILE A 188 6.95 8.16 6.87
CA ILE A 188 7.96 7.69 5.93
C ILE A 188 8.65 6.45 6.49
N MET A 189 8.63 5.37 5.70
CA MET A 189 9.31 4.11 5.97
C MET A 189 10.49 3.95 5.01
N GLY A 190 11.63 3.53 5.52
CA GLY A 190 12.81 3.20 4.74
C GLY A 190 13.04 1.70 4.63
N SER A 191 14.10 1.30 3.90
CA SER A 191 14.51 -0.11 3.83
C SER A 191 15.08 -0.61 5.16
N GLU A 192 15.09 -1.94 5.32
CA GLU A 192 15.64 -2.61 6.51
C GLU A 192 17.16 -2.41 6.64
N GLU A 193 17.87 -2.38 5.51
CA GLU A 193 19.33 -2.32 5.48
C GLU A 193 19.86 -0.87 5.55
N PHE A 194 19.23 0.05 4.79
CA PHE A 194 19.75 1.42 4.63
C PHE A 194 18.84 2.48 5.27
N GLY A 195 17.66 2.10 5.75
CA GLY A 195 16.67 3.03 6.30
C GLY A 195 16.13 4.00 5.24
N ILE A 196 15.71 5.16 5.71
CA ILE A 196 15.28 6.29 4.87
C ILE A 196 16.52 6.97 4.27
N ARG A 197 16.47 7.31 2.97
CA ARG A 197 17.58 8.03 2.32
C ARG A 197 17.85 9.38 2.98
N LYS A 198 19.13 9.75 3.07
CA LYS A 198 19.60 10.94 3.79
C LYS A 198 18.80 12.21 3.46
N LYS A 199 18.61 12.54 2.18
CA LYS A 199 17.85 13.74 1.77
C LYS A 199 16.39 13.69 2.17
N THR A 200 15.78 12.50 2.15
CA THR A 200 14.40 12.30 2.61
C THR A 200 14.30 12.47 4.11
N LEU A 201 15.25 11.90 4.86
CA LEU A 201 15.34 12.00 6.31
C LEU A 201 15.52 13.47 6.78
N GLU A 202 16.37 14.23 6.10
CA GLU A 202 16.56 15.67 6.36
C GLU A 202 15.31 16.53 6.05
N SER A 203 14.37 15.99 5.25
CA SER A 203 13.12 16.67 4.88
C SER A 203 11.97 16.41 5.86
N CYS A 204 12.12 15.48 6.81
CA CYS A 204 11.12 15.18 7.83
C CYS A 204 11.00 16.33 8.86
N ASP A 205 9.83 16.49 9.44
CA ASP A 205 9.60 17.42 10.56
C ASP A 205 10.05 16.80 11.88
N SER A 206 9.80 15.50 12.05
CA SER A 206 10.23 14.73 13.22
C SER A 206 10.77 13.37 12.81
N LEU A 207 11.76 12.88 13.54
CA LEU A 207 12.25 11.53 13.45
C LEU A 207 11.82 10.76 14.69
N ILE A 208 11.20 9.60 14.48
CA ILE A 208 10.65 8.77 15.54
C ILE A 208 11.18 7.35 15.45
N LYS A 209 11.25 6.65 16.59
CA LYS A 209 11.68 5.26 16.69
C LYS A 209 10.61 4.40 17.34
N LEU A 210 10.59 3.10 16.98
CA LEU A 210 9.68 2.11 17.54
C LEU A 210 10.26 1.33 18.73
N ASN A 211 11.58 1.33 18.87
CA ASN A 211 12.26 0.42 19.74
C ASN A 211 13.33 1.10 20.59
N ASN A 212 13.43 0.67 21.85
CA ASN A 212 14.45 1.09 22.78
C ASN A 212 15.48 -0.02 23.10
N ASN A 213 15.40 -1.20 22.45
CA ASN A 213 16.34 -2.29 22.72
C ASN A 213 17.71 -1.98 22.10
N LYS A 214 18.74 -1.94 22.95
CA LYS A 214 20.12 -1.62 22.53
C LYS A 214 20.82 -2.77 21.79
N LYS A 215 20.35 -4.01 21.97
CA LYS A 215 21.00 -5.21 21.41
C LYS A 215 20.45 -5.59 20.04
N PHE A 216 19.17 -5.38 19.80
CA PHE A 216 18.51 -5.70 18.54
C PHE A 216 17.68 -4.50 18.10
N LYS A 217 18.12 -3.83 17.03
CA LYS A 217 17.70 -2.45 16.73
C LYS A 217 16.61 -2.35 15.67
N SER A 218 16.40 -3.36 14.82
CA SER A 218 15.59 -3.24 13.63
C SER A 218 14.44 -4.24 13.60
N PHE A 219 13.25 -3.77 13.24
CA PHE A 219 12.13 -4.61 12.80
C PHE A 219 12.18 -4.78 11.29
N ASN A 220 11.61 -5.88 10.79
CA ASN A 220 11.24 -5.93 9.38
C ASN A 220 10.33 -4.73 9.05
N VAL A 221 10.51 -4.11 7.88
CA VAL A 221 9.82 -2.86 7.53
C VAL A 221 8.29 -3.01 7.52
N SER A 222 7.77 -4.17 7.13
CA SER A 222 6.32 -4.39 7.13
C SER A 222 5.75 -4.52 8.54
N VAL A 223 6.52 -5.11 9.48
CA VAL A 223 6.16 -5.16 10.91
C VAL A 223 6.18 -3.75 11.50
N ALA A 224 7.26 -2.99 11.23
CA ALA A 224 7.37 -1.61 11.66
C ALA A 224 6.22 -0.74 11.13
N THR A 225 5.84 -0.93 9.87
CA THR A 225 4.68 -0.26 9.25
C THR A 225 3.38 -0.58 10.01
N GLY A 226 3.14 -1.85 10.31
CA GLY A 226 1.95 -2.25 11.09
C GLY A 226 1.90 -1.62 12.47
N ILE A 227 3.04 -1.57 13.19
CA ILE A 227 3.13 -0.99 14.54
C ILE A 227 2.79 0.51 14.50
N ILE A 228 3.46 1.28 13.64
CA ILE A 228 3.24 2.74 13.61
C ILE A 228 1.83 3.10 13.14
N LEU A 229 1.31 2.43 12.11
CA LEU A 229 -0.04 2.69 11.61
C LEU A 229 -1.12 2.29 12.62
N SER A 230 -0.88 1.21 13.41
CA SER A 230 -1.77 0.83 14.51
C SER A 230 -1.85 1.90 15.59
N GLU A 231 -0.72 2.55 15.93
CA GLU A 231 -0.72 3.66 16.88
C GLU A 231 -1.46 4.88 16.34
N VAL A 232 -1.25 5.24 15.06
CA VAL A 232 -2.02 6.31 14.40
C VAL A 232 -3.52 6.00 14.47
N SER A 233 -3.92 4.79 14.11
CA SER A 233 -5.34 4.36 14.17
C SER A 233 -5.89 4.40 15.59
N ARG A 234 -5.11 3.99 16.62
CA ARG A 234 -5.51 4.07 18.02
C ARG A 234 -5.78 5.52 18.45
N GLN A 235 -4.89 6.45 18.10
CA GLN A 235 -5.05 7.86 18.47
C GLN A 235 -6.24 8.53 17.77
N ARG A 236 -6.58 8.12 16.54
CA ARG A 236 -7.68 8.71 15.76
C ARG A 236 -9.05 8.11 16.08
N LYS A 237 -9.11 6.95 16.74
CA LYS A 237 -10.37 6.28 17.14
C LYS A 237 -10.76 6.59 18.59
N CYS A 238 -9.95 7.30 19.33
CA CYS A 238 -10.24 7.84 20.66
C CYS A 238 -10.71 9.29 20.55
#